data_d5cea99b9181bb6ff66a261fc679be42
#
_entry.id   d5cea99b9181bb6ff66a261fc679be42
#
_cell.length_a   1.000
_cell.length_b   1.000
_cell.length_c   1.000
_cell.angle_alpha   90.00
_cell.angle_beta   90.00
_cell.angle_gamma   90.00
#
_symmetry.space_group_name_H-M   'P 1'
#
loop_
_entity.id
_entity.type
_entity.pdbx_description
1 polymer ?
#
loop_
_entity_poly.entity_id
_entity_poly.type
_entity_poly.pdbx_seq_one_letter_code
_entity_poly.pdbx_strand_id
1 'polypeptide(L)'
;MSIHQQKTFTPHELCVTAVMIAVVFLATFVPRIPIPLGYAHLGDAAIFLMVLTLDRREALLAACLGSALSDLLGGFPLWILPTLLIKFIMADIVWRIVRTGKKNPDRKRLLTAFLLASAWMVIGYTIFGAVL
;
A
#
# COMPACT_ATOMS: atom_id res chain seq x y z
N MET A 1 20.04 5.61 -29.61
CA MET A 1 19.52 4.46 -28.85
C MET A 1 19.58 4.82 -27.37
N SER A 2 18.46 5.24 -26.81
CA SER A 2 18.42 5.52 -25.38
C SER A 2 18.40 4.19 -24.62
N ILE A 3 19.50 3.85 -24.05
CA ILE A 3 19.55 2.78 -23.06
C ILE A 3 18.69 3.24 -21.90
N HIS A 4 17.51 2.66 -21.73
CA HIS A 4 16.75 2.81 -20.49
C HIS A 4 17.65 2.31 -19.37
N GLN A 5 18.38 3.22 -18.77
CA GLN A 5 19.03 2.92 -17.51
C GLN A 5 17.93 2.58 -16.51
N GLN A 6 17.72 1.29 -16.29
CA GLN A 6 16.92 0.85 -15.17
C GLN A 6 17.59 1.43 -13.92
N LYS A 7 16.91 2.38 -13.29
CA LYS A 7 17.35 2.95 -12.03
C LYS A 7 17.45 1.82 -11.02
N THR A 8 18.67 1.38 -10.74
CA THR A 8 18.91 0.46 -9.64
C THR A 8 18.70 1.20 -8.32
N PHE A 9 18.19 0.51 -7.31
CA PHE A 9 18.07 1.08 -5.97
C PHE A 9 19.44 1.40 -5.41
N THR A 10 19.59 2.62 -4.89
CA THR A 10 20.76 2.96 -4.08
C THR A 10 20.68 2.22 -2.73
N PRO A 11 21.80 2.01 -2.02
CA PRO A 11 21.76 1.42 -0.68
C PRO A 11 20.84 2.15 0.29
N HIS A 12 20.79 3.48 0.22
CA HIS A 12 19.88 4.28 1.03
C HIS A 12 18.41 3.97 0.71
N GLU A 13 18.05 3.90 -0.57
CA GLU A 13 16.69 3.56 -1.00
C GLU A 13 16.27 2.17 -0.55
N LEU A 14 17.19 1.20 -0.63
CA LEU A 14 16.95 -0.16 -0.15
C LEU A 14 16.69 -0.19 1.36
N CYS A 15 17.49 0.54 2.13
CA CYS A 15 17.32 0.62 3.58
C CYS A 15 15.98 1.27 3.95
N VAL A 16 15.63 2.38 3.31
CA VAL A 16 14.36 3.07 3.54
C VAL A 16 13.19 2.15 3.18
N THR A 17 13.23 1.50 2.04
CA THR A 17 12.20 0.57 1.60
C THR A 17 12.03 -0.60 2.58
N ALA A 18 13.13 -1.18 3.04
CA ALA A 18 13.13 -2.28 4.01
C ALA A 18 12.50 -1.85 5.34
N VAL A 19 12.86 -0.68 5.85
CA VAL A 19 12.27 -0.14 7.09
C VAL A 19 10.78 0.11 6.91
N MET A 20 10.38 0.64 5.77
CA MET A 20 8.97 0.93 5.49
C MET A 20 8.14 -0.34 5.30
N ILE A 21 8.70 -1.39 4.72
CA ILE A 21 8.08 -2.72 4.68
C ILE A 21 7.79 -3.20 6.11
N ALA A 22 8.75 -3.06 7.00
CA ALA A 22 8.58 -3.43 8.40
C ALA A 22 7.51 -2.58 9.09
N VAL A 23 7.45 -1.28 8.82
CA VAL A 23 6.42 -0.38 9.37
C VAL A 23 5.03 -0.78 8.90
N VAL A 24 4.85 -1.04 7.61
CA VAL A 24 3.55 -1.50 7.07
C VAL A 24 3.17 -2.84 7.68
N PHE A 25 4.12 -3.76 7.75
CA PHE A 25 3.90 -5.07 8.36
C PHE A 25 3.44 -4.94 9.81
N LEU A 26 4.14 -4.18 10.62
CA LEU A 26 3.81 -3.99 12.03
C LEU A 26 2.47 -3.28 12.20
N ALA A 27 2.21 -2.24 11.42
CA ALA A 27 0.95 -1.51 11.47
C ALA A 27 -0.24 -2.35 11.04
N THR A 28 -0.01 -3.35 10.19
CA THR A 28 -1.05 -4.29 9.75
C THR A 28 -1.21 -5.45 10.72
N PHE A 29 -0.10 -5.97 11.22
CA PHE A 29 -0.08 -7.20 12.01
C PHE A 29 -0.41 -6.99 13.48
N VAL A 30 0.15 -5.95 14.11
CA VAL A 30 0.04 -5.77 15.56
C VAL A 30 -1.33 -5.27 16.00
N PRO A 31 -1.88 -4.14 15.48
CA PRO A 31 -3.18 -3.64 15.93
C PRO A 31 -4.34 -4.33 15.19
N ARG A 32 -4.55 -5.59 15.47
CA ARG A 32 -5.67 -6.36 14.92
C ARG A 32 -6.89 -6.22 15.82
N ILE A 33 -7.84 -5.40 15.41
CA ILE A 33 -9.11 -5.25 16.11
C ILE A 33 -10.12 -6.15 15.40
N PRO A 34 -10.63 -7.22 16.06
CA PRO A 34 -11.60 -8.10 15.40
C PRO A 34 -12.90 -7.37 15.10
N ILE A 35 -13.35 -7.52 13.87
CA ILE A 35 -14.66 -7.04 13.40
C ILE A 35 -15.40 -8.21 12.78
N PRO A 36 -16.75 -8.15 12.60
CA PRO A 36 -17.56 -9.31 12.18
C PRO A 36 -17.09 -10.02 10.91
N LEU A 37 -16.46 -9.31 9.96
CA LEU A 37 -16.02 -9.87 8.68
C LEU A 37 -14.51 -9.87 8.50
N GLY A 38 -13.73 -9.77 9.59
CA GLY A 38 -12.29 -9.74 9.51
C GLY A 38 -11.66 -9.01 10.68
N TYR A 39 -10.74 -8.10 10.40
CA TYR A 39 -10.10 -7.27 11.41
C TYR A 39 -9.74 -5.90 10.85
N ALA A 40 -9.79 -4.88 11.70
CA ALA A 40 -9.33 -3.55 11.37
C ALA A 40 -7.86 -3.39 11.80
N HIS A 41 -7.09 -2.65 11.02
CA HIS A 41 -5.68 -2.40 11.28
C HIS A 41 -5.25 -1.03 10.75
N LEU A 42 -4.06 -0.59 11.15
CA LEU A 42 -3.51 0.72 10.76
C LEU A 42 -2.61 0.65 9.52
N GLY A 43 -2.52 -0.50 8.85
CA GLY A 43 -1.66 -0.69 7.69
C GLY A 43 -1.95 0.29 6.56
N ASP A 44 -3.21 0.55 6.26
CA ASP A 44 -3.60 1.45 5.18
C ASP A 44 -3.22 2.91 5.48
N ALA A 45 -3.32 3.33 6.74
CA ALA A 45 -2.85 4.65 7.16
C ALA A 45 -1.35 4.79 6.96
N ALA A 46 -0.58 3.75 7.29
CA ALA A 46 0.86 3.73 7.06
C ALA A 46 1.18 3.80 5.56
N ILE A 47 0.45 3.08 4.72
CA ILE A 47 0.61 3.11 3.26
C ILE A 47 0.34 4.52 2.71
N PHE A 48 -0.73 5.15 3.12
CA PHE A 48 -1.07 6.51 2.68
C PHE A 48 0.01 7.52 3.07
N LEU A 49 0.53 7.42 4.29
CA LEU A 49 1.62 8.26 4.75
C LEU A 49 2.88 8.07 3.90
N MET A 50 3.22 6.84 3.56
CA MET A 50 4.38 6.53 2.73
C MET A 50 4.24 7.08 1.31
N VAL A 51 3.06 6.98 0.72
CA VAL A 51 2.80 7.51 -0.62
C VAL A 51 3.01 9.02 -0.64
N LEU A 52 2.72 9.71 0.47
CA LEU A 52 2.92 11.15 0.58
C LEU A 52 4.39 11.54 0.77
N THR A 53 5.21 10.67 1.34
CA THR A 53 6.58 11.00 1.75
C THR A 53 7.68 10.36 0.91
N LEU A 54 7.41 9.21 0.29
CA LEU A 54 8.39 8.44 -0.48
C LEU A 54 8.13 8.51 -1.98
N ASP A 55 9.13 8.09 -2.76
CA ASP A 55 8.98 7.90 -4.19
C ASP A 55 8.01 6.75 -4.48
N ARG A 56 7.39 6.80 -5.66
CA ARG A 56 6.40 5.81 -6.08
C ARG A 56 6.89 4.37 -5.92
N ARG A 57 8.10 4.11 -6.36
CA ARG A 57 8.70 2.78 -6.37
C ARG A 57 8.83 2.20 -4.97
N GLU A 58 9.37 2.99 -4.05
CA GLU A 58 9.56 2.61 -2.65
C GLU A 58 8.21 2.42 -1.95
N ALA A 59 7.28 3.35 -2.15
CA ALA A 59 5.96 3.31 -1.55
C ALA A 59 5.16 2.09 -2.02
N LEU A 60 5.17 1.78 -3.31
CA LEU A 60 4.47 0.62 -3.86
C LEU A 60 5.05 -0.69 -3.35
N LEU A 61 6.38 -0.82 -3.31
CA LEU A 61 7.04 -2.01 -2.78
C LEU A 61 6.74 -2.21 -1.30
N ALA A 62 6.84 -1.14 -0.50
CA ALA A 62 6.57 -1.22 0.93
C ALA A 62 5.12 -1.60 1.21
N ALA A 63 4.17 -1.01 0.48
CA ALA A 63 2.75 -1.32 0.63
C ALA A 63 2.46 -2.78 0.31
N CYS A 64 2.95 -3.27 -0.83
CA CYS A 64 2.69 -4.63 -1.29
C CYS A 64 3.36 -5.67 -0.40
N LEU A 65 4.67 -5.54 -0.18
CA LEU A 65 5.44 -6.54 0.56
C LEU A 65 5.10 -6.56 2.05
N GLY A 66 4.90 -5.40 2.67
CA GLY A 66 4.51 -5.32 4.07
C GLY A 66 3.16 -5.97 4.33
N SER A 67 2.18 -5.70 3.49
CA SER A 67 0.84 -6.29 3.60
C SER A 67 0.84 -7.79 3.31
N ALA A 68 1.58 -8.22 2.28
CA ALA A 68 1.69 -9.64 1.94
C ALA A 68 2.37 -10.46 3.05
N LEU A 69 3.41 -9.91 3.67
CA LEU A 69 4.07 -10.55 4.81
C LEU A 69 3.11 -10.69 6.00
N SER A 70 2.28 -9.69 6.23
CA SER A 70 1.28 -9.76 7.29
C SER A 70 0.27 -10.89 7.03
N ASP A 71 -0.15 -11.07 5.78
CA ASP A 71 -1.05 -12.18 5.43
C ASP A 71 -0.36 -13.54 5.58
N LEU A 72 0.89 -13.64 5.14
CA LEU A 72 1.66 -14.90 5.26
C LEU A 72 1.84 -15.32 6.72
N LEU A 73 2.33 -14.40 7.55
CA LEU A 73 2.59 -14.71 8.96
C LEU A 73 1.33 -14.74 9.81
N GLY A 74 0.25 -14.13 9.32
CA GLY A 74 -1.04 -14.16 9.99
C GLY A 74 -1.87 -15.42 9.72
N GLY A 75 -1.40 -16.33 8.86
CA GLY A 75 -2.10 -17.57 8.52
C GLY A 75 -3.11 -17.43 7.39
N PHE A 76 -2.95 -16.44 6.52
CA PHE A 76 -3.84 -16.20 5.39
C PHE A 76 -3.11 -16.26 4.04
N PRO A 77 -2.47 -17.42 3.71
CA PRO A 77 -1.66 -17.51 2.48
C PRO A 77 -2.48 -17.32 1.19
N LEU A 78 -3.76 -17.68 1.20
CA LEU A 78 -4.65 -17.49 0.04
C LEU A 78 -4.85 -16.01 -0.32
N TRP A 79 -4.68 -15.13 0.65
CA TRP A 79 -4.88 -13.70 0.44
C TRP A 79 -3.63 -12.97 -0.05
N ILE A 80 -2.47 -13.63 -0.12
CA ILE A 80 -1.20 -12.99 -0.53
C ILE A 80 -1.31 -12.38 -1.92
N LEU A 81 -1.75 -13.13 -2.92
CA LEU A 81 -1.88 -12.63 -4.29
C LEU A 81 -2.96 -11.54 -4.41
N PRO A 82 -4.19 -11.72 -3.88
CA PRO A 82 -5.16 -10.64 -3.85
C PRO A 82 -4.66 -9.39 -3.15
N THR A 83 -4.00 -9.53 -2.00
CA THR A 83 -3.45 -8.40 -1.25
C THR A 83 -2.39 -7.66 -2.05
N LEU A 84 -1.47 -8.35 -2.70
CA LEU A 84 -0.45 -7.72 -3.55
C LEU A 84 -1.10 -6.85 -4.63
N LEU A 85 -2.08 -7.37 -5.34
CA LEU A 85 -2.77 -6.64 -6.40
C LEU A 85 -3.57 -5.46 -5.86
N ILE A 86 -4.36 -5.69 -4.81
CA ILE A 86 -5.22 -4.66 -4.22
C ILE A 86 -4.40 -3.51 -3.66
N LYS A 87 -3.36 -3.81 -2.88
CA LYS A 87 -2.51 -2.79 -2.27
C LYS A 87 -1.66 -2.04 -3.29
N PHE A 88 -1.19 -2.71 -4.32
CA PHE A 88 -0.48 -2.07 -5.42
C PHE A 88 -1.35 -0.99 -6.08
N ILE A 89 -2.56 -1.36 -6.48
CA ILE A 89 -3.49 -0.44 -7.14
C ILE A 89 -3.93 0.67 -6.19
N MET A 90 -4.20 0.35 -4.93
CA MET A 90 -4.56 1.33 -3.92
C MET A 90 -3.49 2.40 -3.75
N ALA A 91 -2.25 2.00 -3.56
CA ALA A 91 -1.12 2.92 -3.41
C ALA A 91 -0.88 3.73 -4.69
N ASP A 92 -1.01 3.10 -5.85
CA ASP A 92 -0.85 3.77 -7.15
C ASP A 92 -1.93 4.83 -7.39
N ILE A 93 -3.18 4.56 -7.02
CA ILE A 93 -4.28 5.53 -7.11
C ILE A 93 -3.94 6.78 -6.29
N VAL A 94 -3.54 6.61 -5.04
CA VAL A 94 -3.20 7.74 -4.17
C VAL A 94 -2.01 8.50 -4.74
N TRP A 95 -0.97 7.80 -5.17
CA TRP A 95 0.22 8.42 -5.71
C TRP A 95 -0.09 9.28 -6.94
N ARG A 96 -0.87 8.74 -7.89
CA ARG A 96 -1.24 9.45 -9.11
C ARG A 96 -2.07 10.69 -8.82
N ILE A 97 -3.08 10.58 -7.97
CA ILE A 97 -3.96 11.70 -7.65
C ILE A 97 -3.18 12.80 -6.91
N VAL A 98 -2.36 12.45 -5.94
CA VAL A 98 -1.62 13.39 -5.11
C VAL A 98 -0.49 14.06 -5.90
N ARG A 99 0.20 13.33 -6.77
CA ARG A 99 1.38 13.81 -7.48
C ARG A 99 1.09 14.45 -8.84
N THR A 100 -0.14 14.32 -9.35
CA THR A 100 -0.48 14.88 -10.66
C THR A 100 -0.77 16.38 -10.54
N GLY A 101 0.04 17.21 -11.21
CA GLY A 101 -0.22 18.62 -11.46
C GLY A 101 0.35 19.60 -10.44
N LYS A 102 0.05 19.53 -9.17
CA LYS A 102 0.52 20.51 -8.16
C LYS A 102 1.53 19.91 -7.21
N LYS A 103 2.54 20.72 -6.87
CA LYS A 103 3.62 20.35 -5.95
C LYS A 103 3.11 20.06 -4.53
N ASN A 104 2.08 20.79 -4.09
CA ASN A 104 1.43 20.60 -2.80
C ASN A 104 -0.05 20.30 -3.04
N PRO A 105 -0.52 19.07 -2.73
CA PRO A 105 -1.91 18.72 -2.93
C PRO A 105 -2.81 19.46 -1.92
N ASP A 106 -3.95 19.94 -2.40
CA ASP A 106 -4.97 20.54 -1.55
C ASP A 106 -5.60 19.48 -0.64
N ARG A 107 -6.19 19.92 0.47
CA ARG A 107 -6.91 19.03 1.39
C ARG A 107 -7.99 18.22 0.69
N LYS A 108 -8.73 18.85 -0.25
CA LYS A 108 -9.75 18.17 -1.05
C LYS A 108 -9.17 17.05 -1.90
N ARG A 109 -8.00 17.28 -2.48
CA ARG A 109 -7.31 16.30 -3.32
C ARG A 109 -6.84 15.10 -2.51
N LEU A 110 -6.30 15.33 -1.33
CA LEU A 110 -5.91 14.26 -0.40
C LEU A 110 -7.12 13.41 0.02
N LEU A 111 -8.21 14.06 0.40
CA LEU A 111 -9.43 13.37 0.78
C LEU A 111 -10.01 12.54 -0.37
N THR A 112 -10.03 13.10 -1.59
CA THR A 112 -10.49 12.39 -2.78
C THR A 112 -9.63 11.16 -3.05
N ALA A 113 -8.31 11.31 -2.98
CA ALA A 113 -7.37 10.21 -3.19
C ALA A 113 -7.59 9.08 -2.19
N PHE A 114 -7.70 9.42 -0.91
CA PHE A 114 -7.88 8.44 0.16
C PHE A 114 -9.25 7.74 0.07
N LEU A 115 -10.31 8.49 -0.25
CA LEU A 115 -11.65 7.93 -0.42
C LEU A 115 -11.72 6.96 -1.60
N LEU A 116 -11.15 7.32 -2.75
CA LEU A 116 -11.11 6.46 -3.92
C LEU A 116 -10.28 5.20 -3.67
N ALA A 117 -9.12 5.35 -3.03
CA ALA A 117 -8.26 4.23 -2.70
C ALA A 117 -8.93 3.28 -1.70
N SER A 118 -9.60 3.82 -0.69
CA SER A 118 -10.34 3.03 0.30
C SER A 118 -11.54 2.31 -0.33
N ALA A 119 -12.27 2.98 -1.21
CA ALA A 119 -13.37 2.36 -1.96
C ALA A 119 -12.86 1.21 -2.82
N TRP A 120 -11.75 1.39 -3.53
CA TRP A 120 -11.10 0.33 -4.29
C TRP A 120 -10.75 -0.88 -3.40
N MET A 121 -10.16 -0.63 -2.25
CA MET A 121 -9.78 -1.67 -1.30
C MET A 121 -11.00 -2.48 -0.84
N VAL A 122 -12.06 -1.81 -0.43
CA VAL A 122 -13.30 -2.48 0.02
C VAL A 122 -13.91 -3.32 -1.10
N ILE A 123 -14.01 -2.77 -2.30
CA ILE A 123 -14.55 -3.48 -3.47
C ILE A 123 -13.67 -4.69 -3.81
N GLY A 124 -12.35 -4.49 -3.86
CA GLY A 124 -11.39 -5.54 -4.18
C GLY A 124 -11.46 -6.72 -3.21
N TYR A 125 -11.41 -6.45 -1.91
CA TYR A 125 -11.49 -7.50 -0.90
C TYR A 125 -12.86 -8.18 -0.88
N THR A 126 -13.94 -7.45 -1.13
CA THR A 126 -15.27 -8.03 -1.22
C THR A 126 -15.39 -8.98 -2.41
N ILE A 127 -14.90 -8.60 -3.58
CA ILE A 127 -14.93 -9.44 -4.78
C ILE A 127 -14.08 -10.70 -4.56
N PHE A 128 -12.86 -10.56 -4.09
CA PHE A 128 -11.99 -11.73 -3.84
C PHE A 128 -12.54 -12.62 -2.73
N GLY A 129 -13.12 -12.05 -1.69
CA GLY A 129 -13.77 -12.80 -0.63
C GLY A 129 -14.98 -13.62 -1.11
N ALA A 130 -15.71 -13.09 -2.08
CA ALA A 130 -16.85 -13.80 -2.68
C ALA A 130 -16.41 -14.95 -3.60
N VAL A 131 -15.23 -14.81 -4.24
CA VAL A 131 -14.68 -15.83 -5.16
C VAL A 131 -13.94 -16.92 -4.39
N LEU A 132 -13.25 -16.56 -3.32
CA LEU A 132 -12.52 -17.48 -2.47
C LEU A 132 -13.46 -18.15 -1.44
#